data_a8cbc6c76aa28472f21b014f3c8bdb22
#
_entry.id   a8cbc6c76aa28472f21b014f3c8bdb22
#
_cell.length_a   1.000
_cell.length_b   1.000
_cell.length_c   1.000
_cell.angle_alpha   90.00
_cell.angle_beta   90.00
_cell.angle_gamma   90.00
#
_symmetry.space_group_name_H-M   'P 1'
#
loop_
_entity.id
_entity.type
_entity.pdbx_description
1 polymer ?
#
loop_
_entity_poly.entity_id
_entity_poly.type
_entity_poly.pdbx_seq_one_letter_code
_entity_poly.pdbx_strand_id
1 'polypeptide(L)'
;MNPSAVIAGEKLRVIDEWQTVPELWDELREYVDNNPGFGQFLLTGSSTPEDKSKIFHSGAGRIVKLMMRSMSLYESNESKGIVSLGELFNNDITIYDLNKEQTLENIAYLICRGGWPMAVTAPNEVALEVTKNYYSGLFNFEYSDNEKFRNKKPDVMKMVLRSYARNISTEASIQTIRNDVIEKNNRTMDTKTIDDYISALEDLFIIEDIDAWCPKLRSKTTVRSTPTRHFVDTSIATAALGISPADLLNDLESLGLFFEDMAVRDLKIYSDLIDGEVKHYRDSSGLECDAVIHLRDGSYGLIEIKLGGKDNIEKGA
;
A
#
# COMPACT_ATOMS: atom_id res chain seq x y z
N MET A 1 23.54 7.42 22.46
CA MET A 1 23.58 8.68 21.70
C MET A 1 22.85 9.73 22.52
N ASN A 2 23.27 11.00 22.52
CA ASN A 2 22.53 12.05 23.23
C ASN A 2 21.46 12.63 22.29
N PRO A 3 20.15 12.38 22.52
CA PRO A 3 19.07 12.84 21.66
C PRO A 3 19.07 14.35 21.44
N SER A 4 19.31 15.14 22.50
CA SER A 4 19.33 16.60 22.41
C SER A 4 20.41 17.14 21.45
N ALA A 5 21.53 16.43 21.28
CA ALA A 5 22.56 16.80 20.32
C ALA A 5 22.12 16.55 18.86
N VAL A 6 21.28 15.56 18.63
CA VAL A 6 20.69 15.26 17.32
C VAL A 6 19.71 16.35 16.89
N ILE A 7 18.97 16.90 17.85
CA ILE A 7 17.91 17.90 17.62
C ILE A 7 18.51 19.31 17.44
N ALA A 8 19.67 19.60 18.00
CA ALA A 8 20.31 20.90 17.95
C ALA A 8 20.77 21.28 16.52
N GLY A 9 20.78 22.56 16.17
CA GLY A 9 21.29 23.11 14.91
C GLY A 9 20.20 23.67 13.98
N GLU A 10 20.60 23.92 12.74
CA GLU A 10 19.75 24.53 11.72
C GLU A 10 18.56 23.65 11.33
N LYS A 11 17.47 24.28 10.84
CA LYS A 11 16.23 23.68 10.38
C LYS A 11 16.04 24.01 8.88
N LEU A 12 15.45 23.19 8.07
CA LEU A 12 14.87 21.87 8.27
C LEU A 12 15.96 20.82 8.63
N ARG A 13 15.68 19.93 9.58
CA ARG A 13 16.60 18.86 9.94
C ARG A 13 16.00 17.49 9.61
N VAL A 14 16.75 16.69 8.85
CA VAL A 14 16.36 15.31 8.48
C VAL A 14 17.02 14.34 9.48
N ILE A 15 16.23 13.42 10.00
CA ILE A 15 16.66 12.34 10.90
C ILE A 15 16.22 11.03 10.28
N ASP A 16 17.18 10.28 9.78
CA ASP A 16 16.94 9.00 9.12
C ASP A 16 16.94 7.85 10.13
N GLU A 17 16.12 6.82 9.87
CA GLU A 17 15.96 5.63 10.72
C GLU A 17 15.69 6.00 12.20
N TRP A 18 14.80 6.99 12.43
CA TRP A 18 14.51 7.52 13.77
C TRP A 18 14.04 6.44 14.76
N GLN A 19 13.39 5.37 14.27
CA GLN A 19 12.89 4.27 15.08
C GLN A 19 14.00 3.48 15.80
N THR A 20 15.24 3.63 15.39
CA THR A 20 16.41 3.02 16.06
C THR A 20 16.72 3.69 17.40
N VAL A 21 16.23 4.90 17.61
CA VAL A 21 16.33 5.66 18.86
C VAL A 21 14.96 6.23 19.22
N PRO A 22 14.04 5.41 19.72
CA PRO A 22 12.65 5.82 19.98
C PRO A 22 12.49 7.02 20.93
N GLU A 23 13.47 7.21 21.81
CA GLU A 23 13.52 8.33 22.76
C GLU A 23 13.58 9.70 22.06
N LEU A 24 14.04 9.74 20.79
CA LEU A 24 14.02 10.95 19.97
C LEU A 24 12.61 11.51 19.77
N TRP A 25 11.59 10.67 19.80
CA TRP A 25 10.21 11.09 19.59
C TRP A 25 9.73 12.07 20.68
N ASP A 26 9.98 11.75 21.94
CA ASP A 26 9.56 12.60 23.06
C ASP A 26 10.40 13.88 23.14
N GLU A 27 11.70 13.79 22.92
CA GLU A 27 12.59 14.94 22.86
C GLU A 27 12.21 15.92 21.74
N LEU A 28 11.90 15.40 20.54
CA LEU A 28 11.42 16.21 19.40
C LEU A 28 10.09 16.91 19.73
N ARG A 29 9.17 16.20 20.35
CA ARG A 29 7.91 16.78 20.81
C ARG A 29 8.14 17.92 21.80
N GLU A 30 8.99 17.71 22.81
CA GLU A 30 9.34 18.74 23.80
C GLU A 30 10.01 19.94 23.12
N TYR A 31 10.92 19.69 22.18
CA TYR A 31 11.56 20.75 21.40
C TYR A 31 10.53 21.59 20.64
N VAL A 32 9.60 20.96 19.90
CA VAL A 32 8.58 21.66 19.11
C VAL A 32 7.59 22.41 20.02
N ASP A 33 7.26 21.89 21.21
CA ASP A 33 6.41 22.61 22.18
C ASP A 33 7.08 23.90 22.68
N ASN A 34 8.39 23.90 22.85
CA ASN A 34 9.17 25.05 23.32
C ASN A 34 9.62 25.98 22.20
N ASN A 35 9.64 25.52 20.95
CA ASN A 35 10.10 26.27 19.78
C ASN A 35 9.04 26.20 18.67
N PRO A 36 7.98 27.03 18.75
CA PRO A 36 6.88 26.97 17.79
C PRO A 36 7.36 27.25 16.36
N GLY A 37 6.88 26.44 15.40
CA GLY A 37 7.20 26.53 13.98
C GLY A 37 6.82 25.26 13.25
N PHE A 38 6.55 25.35 11.95
CA PHE A 38 6.20 24.21 11.11
C PHE A 38 7.42 23.73 10.30
N GLY A 39 7.46 22.45 9.93
CA GLY A 39 8.46 21.89 9.05
C GLY A 39 9.89 21.92 9.61
N GLN A 40 10.05 21.85 10.92
CA GLN A 40 11.37 21.92 11.56
C GLN A 40 12.16 20.64 11.41
N PHE A 41 11.47 19.48 11.39
CA PHE A 41 12.08 18.16 11.32
C PHE A 41 11.37 17.29 10.30
N LEU A 42 12.13 16.44 9.62
CA LEU A 42 11.67 15.34 8.80
C LEU A 42 12.27 14.05 9.37
N LEU A 43 11.40 13.17 9.85
CA LEU A 43 11.79 11.86 10.36
C LEU A 43 11.50 10.80 9.29
N THR A 44 12.50 10.02 8.91
CA THR A 44 12.31 8.89 8.02
C THR A 44 12.55 7.58 8.76
N GLY A 45 11.84 6.51 8.35
CA GLY A 45 12.00 5.19 8.94
C GLY A 45 11.31 4.13 8.10
N SER A 46 11.92 2.95 8.05
CA SER A 46 11.47 1.81 7.26
C SER A 46 10.48 0.90 8.01
N SER A 47 10.23 1.16 9.28
CA SER A 47 9.32 0.39 10.11
C SER A 47 8.79 1.19 11.29
N THR A 48 7.79 0.66 11.98
CA THR A 48 7.34 1.22 13.26
C THR A 48 8.35 0.85 14.37
N PRO A 49 8.56 1.73 15.38
CA PRO A 49 9.46 1.42 16.50
C PRO A 49 9.08 0.11 17.21
N GLU A 50 10.09 -0.69 17.56
CA GLU A 50 9.93 -1.95 18.27
C GLU A 50 9.30 -1.76 19.64
N ASP A 51 9.90 -0.88 20.40
CA ASP A 51 9.52 -0.61 21.79
C ASP A 51 8.67 0.66 21.87
N LYS A 52 7.38 0.49 21.62
CA LYS A 52 6.40 1.57 21.76
C LYS A 52 6.28 2.05 23.23
N SER A 53 6.78 1.28 24.22
CA SER A 53 6.76 1.69 25.63
C SER A 53 7.73 2.83 25.92
N LYS A 54 8.71 3.05 25.04
CA LYS A 54 9.66 4.18 25.10
C LYS A 54 9.11 5.47 24.51
N ILE A 55 7.93 5.40 23.91
CA ILE A 55 7.20 6.55 23.37
C ILE A 55 6.08 6.88 24.34
N PHE A 56 6.28 7.86 25.19
CA PHE A 56 5.32 8.23 26.23
C PHE A 56 4.16 9.09 25.71
N HIS A 57 4.32 9.70 24.51
CA HIS A 57 3.36 10.64 23.93
C HIS A 57 3.04 10.33 22.47
N SER A 58 1.80 10.54 22.09
CA SER A 58 1.30 10.23 20.74
C SER A 58 1.84 11.14 19.63
N GLY A 59 2.42 12.30 19.97
CA GLY A 59 2.80 13.34 19.00
C GLY A 59 1.61 14.02 18.32
N ALA A 60 0.38 13.75 18.73
CA ALA A 60 -0.82 14.31 18.14
C ALA A 60 -0.80 15.85 18.15
N GLY A 61 -1.10 16.46 17.00
CA GLY A 61 -1.07 17.91 16.79
C GLY A 61 0.33 18.52 16.62
N ARG A 62 1.42 17.72 16.63
CA ARG A 62 2.80 18.15 16.43
C ARG A 62 3.46 17.44 15.27
N ILE A 63 3.10 16.17 15.05
CA ILE A 63 3.73 15.29 14.07
C ILE A 63 2.67 14.81 13.09
N VAL A 64 2.93 15.00 11.80
CA VAL A 64 2.14 14.48 10.69
C VAL A 64 2.86 13.26 10.14
N LYS A 65 2.14 12.15 9.95
CA LYS A 65 2.67 10.95 9.32
C LYS A 65 2.34 10.98 7.84
N LEU A 66 3.34 10.72 7.02
CA LEU A 66 3.21 10.55 5.57
C LEU A 66 3.70 9.13 5.25
N MET A 67 2.91 8.39 4.50
CA MET A 67 3.31 7.09 3.98
C MET A 67 4.04 7.30 2.65
N MET A 68 5.33 6.93 2.58
CA MET A 68 6.07 6.94 1.33
C MET A 68 5.91 5.57 0.67
N ARG A 69 5.16 5.51 -0.42
CA ARG A 69 4.94 4.31 -1.24
C ARG A 69 5.97 4.23 -2.36
N SER A 70 5.98 3.12 -3.10
CA SER A 70 6.68 3.03 -4.38
C SER A 70 6.15 4.05 -5.38
N MET A 71 6.91 4.34 -6.45
CA MET A 71 6.53 5.33 -7.45
C MET A 71 5.25 4.93 -8.18
N SER A 72 4.32 5.87 -8.32
CA SER A 72 3.16 5.74 -9.20
C SER A 72 3.57 5.68 -10.68
N LEU A 73 2.63 5.33 -11.54
CA LEU A 73 2.86 5.36 -13.00
C LEU A 73 3.14 6.79 -13.51
N TYR A 74 2.64 7.81 -12.82
CA TYR A 74 2.96 9.21 -13.15
C TYR A 74 4.40 9.57 -12.75
N GLU A 75 4.82 9.22 -11.55
CA GLU A 75 6.18 9.48 -11.07
C GLU A 75 7.25 8.73 -11.86
N SER A 76 6.91 7.53 -12.37
CA SER A 76 7.79 6.72 -13.22
C SER A 76 7.72 7.09 -14.72
N ASN A 77 6.99 8.17 -15.11
CA ASN A 77 6.77 8.62 -16.48
C ASN A 77 6.04 7.62 -17.42
N GLU A 78 5.36 6.65 -16.89
CA GLU A 78 4.50 5.73 -17.67
C GLU A 78 3.13 6.35 -17.95
N SER A 79 2.61 7.14 -17.01
CA SER A 79 1.42 7.97 -17.19
C SER A 79 1.82 9.42 -17.50
N LYS A 80 1.11 10.05 -18.42
CA LYS A 80 1.31 11.46 -18.78
C LYS A 80 0.60 12.45 -17.85
N GLY A 81 -0.21 11.97 -16.90
CA GLY A 81 -0.98 12.81 -16.00
C GLY A 81 -1.97 13.73 -16.70
N ILE A 82 -2.57 13.28 -17.81
CA ILE A 82 -3.52 14.10 -18.60
C ILE A 82 -4.78 14.41 -17.78
N VAL A 83 -5.17 13.50 -16.88
CA VAL A 83 -6.29 13.67 -15.96
C VAL A 83 -5.75 13.79 -14.55
N SER A 84 -6.03 14.91 -13.89
CA SER A 84 -5.68 15.13 -12.49
C SER A 84 -6.84 14.75 -11.59
N LEU A 85 -6.57 13.96 -10.55
CA LEU A 85 -7.58 13.60 -9.56
C LEU A 85 -8.16 14.84 -8.86
N GLY A 86 -7.32 15.83 -8.55
CA GLY A 86 -7.76 17.10 -7.96
C GLY A 86 -8.68 17.91 -8.88
N GLU A 87 -8.41 17.92 -10.19
CA GLU A 87 -9.28 18.60 -11.18
C GLU A 87 -10.63 17.88 -11.31
N LEU A 88 -10.64 16.54 -11.22
CA LEU A 88 -11.89 15.77 -11.20
C LEU A 88 -12.81 16.19 -10.05
N PHE A 89 -12.28 16.38 -8.85
CA PHE A 89 -13.06 16.84 -7.70
C PHE A 89 -13.51 18.30 -7.82
N ASN A 90 -12.75 19.14 -8.53
CA ASN A 90 -13.09 20.55 -8.76
C ASN A 90 -14.03 20.77 -9.95
N ASN A 91 -14.45 19.73 -10.67
CA ASN A 91 -15.23 19.79 -11.91
C ASN A 91 -14.56 20.60 -13.05
N ASP A 92 -13.25 20.76 -13.01
CA ASP A 92 -12.45 21.48 -14.00
C ASP A 92 -11.90 20.56 -15.10
N ILE A 93 -12.74 19.64 -15.60
CA ILE A 93 -12.26 18.61 -16.53
C ILE A 93 -12.40 19.09 -17.97
N THR A 94 -11.27 19.18 -18.64
CA THR A 94 -11.22 19.07 -20.09
C THR A 94 -10.68 17.65 -20.42
N ILE A 95 -11.57 16.74 -20.82
CA ILE A 95 -11.15 15.41 -21.29
C ILE A 95 -10.47 15.60 -22.64
N TYR A 96 -9.14 15.43 -22.66
CA TYR A 96 -8.36 15.37 -23.88
C TYR A 96 -8.39 13.95 -24.44
N ASP A 97 -8.22 13.86 -25.78
CA ASP A 97 -8.13 12.58 -26.46
C ASP A 97 -7.02 11.70 -25.87
N LEU A 98 -7.41 10.59 -25.26
CA LEU A 98 -6.53 9.68 -24.50
C LEU A 98 -5.81 8.68 -25.43
N ASN A 99 -5.58 9.03 -26.68
CA ASN A 99 -5.12 8.18 -27.79
C ASN A 99 -3.73 7.53 -27.63
N LYS A 100 -3.28 7.17 -26.44
CA LYS A 100 -2.15 6.26 -26.27
C LYS A 100 -2.60 5.00 -25.55
N GLU A 101 -3.03 4.02 -26.33
CA GLU A 101 -3.35 2.70 -25.81
C GLU A 101 -2.09 2.07 -25.20
N GLN A 102 -2.17 1.70 -23.93
CA GLN A 102 -1.20 0.80 -23.30
C GLN A 102 -1.51 -0.62 -23.76
N THR A 103 -0.49 -1.39 -24.11
CA THR A 103 -0.69 -2.80 -24.45
C THR A 103 -0.79 -3.65 -23.18
N LEU A 104 -1.48 -4.80 -23.29
CA LEU A 104 -1.57 -5.73 -22.15
C LEU A 104 -0.19 -6.23 -21.73
N GLU A 105 0.73 -6.41 -22.69
CA GLU A 105 2.12 -6.81 -22.42
C GLU A 105 2.84 -5.77 -21.57
N ASN A 106 2.65 -4.49 -21.90
CA ASN A 106 3.26 -3.41 -21.10
C ASN A 106 2.63 -3.34 -19.70
N ILE A 107 1.31 -3.46 -19.58
CA ILE A 107 0.63 -3.49 -18.29
C ILE A 107 1.12 -4.66 -17.43
N ALA A 108 1.19 -5.87 -17.97
CA ALA A 108 1.71 -7.04 -17.27
C ALA A 108 3.17 -6.85 -16.84
N TYR A 109 4.00 -6.22 -17.68
CA TYR A 109 5.37 -5.86 -17.34
C TYR A 109 5.42 -4.85 -16.18
N LEU A 110 4.64 -3.77 -16.21
CA LEU A 110 4.59 -2.73 -15.18
C LEU A 110 4.14 -3.27 -13.82
N ILE A 111 3.16 -4.18 -13.83
CA ILE A 111 2.70 -4.89 -12.63
C ILE A 111 3.86 -5.69 -12.01
N CYS A 112 4.62 -6.45 -12.81
CA CYS A 112 5.72 -7.26 -12.32
C CYS A 112 6.96 -6.44 -11.94
N ARG A 113 7.23 -5.32 -12.64
CA ARG A 113 8.34 -4.40 -12.35
C ARG A 113 8.12 -3.65 -11.04
N GLY A 114 6.87 -3.19 -10.82
CA GLY A 114 6.54 -2.29 -9.72
C GLY A 114 7.06 -0.86 -9.92
N GLY A 115 6.84 -0.06 -8.87
CA GLY A 115 7.26 1.34 -8.78
C GLY A 115 8.57 1.56 -8.00
N TRP A 116 9.41 0.56 -7.83
CA TRP A 116 10.68 0.69 -7.11
C TRP A 116 11.65 1.60 -7.89
N PRO A 117 12.23 2.66 -7.28
CA PRO A 117 13.08 3.61 -8.01
C PRO A 117 14.23 2.92 -8.76
N MET A 118 14.85 1.90 -8.16
CA MET A 118 15.90 1.13 -8.81
C MET A 118 15.38 0.32 -10.00
N ALA A 119 14.17 -0.25 -9.92
CA ALA A 119 13.57 -0.98 -11.03
C ALA A 119 13.12 -0.06 -12.16
N VAL A 120 12.58 1.13 -11.83
CA VAL A 120 12.16 2.15 -12.82
C VAL A 120 13.34 2.65 -13.64
N THR A 121 14.53 2.81 -13.04
CA THR A 121 15.73 3.32 -13.73
C THR A 121 16.59 2.23 -14.36
N ALA A 122 16.34 0.95 -14.08
CA ALA A 122 17.10 -0.17 -14.61
C ALA A 122 16.67 -0.54 -16.06
N PRO A 123 17.57 -1.17 -16.85
CA PRO A 123 17.16 -1.82 -18.09
C PRO A 123 16.08 -2.89 -17.82
N ASN A 124 15.16 -3.08 -18.76
CA ASN A 124 13.99 -3.96 -18.61
C ASN A 124 14.34 -5.38 -18.13
N GLU A 125 15.45 -5.94 -18.62
CA GLU A 125 15.91 -7.28 -18.21
C GLU A 125 16.33 -7.36 -16.77
N VAL A 126 16.83 -6.25 -16.20
CA VAL A 126 17.30 -6.17 -14.80
C VAL A 126 16.17 -5.73 -13.87
N ALA A 127 15.23 -4.94 -14.36
CA ALA A 127 14.16 -4.34 -13.56
C ALA A 127 13.32 -5.38 -12.81
N LEU A 128 12.97 -6.49 -13.46
CA LEU A 128 12.21 -7.59 -12.85
C LEU A 128 13.01 -8.33 -11.76
N GLU A 129 14.35 -8.39 -11.89
CA GLU A 129 15.21 -8.99 -10.88
C GLU A 129 15.35 -8.13 -9.63
N VAL A 130 15.24 -6.80 -9.76
CA VAL A 130 15.23 -5.88 -8.60
C VAL A 130 14.12 -6.26 -7.64
N THR A 131 12.90 -6.45 -8.13
CA THR A 131 11.74 -6.82 -7.30
C THR A 131 11.88 -8.20 -6.67
N LYS A 132 12.37 -9.19 -7.42
CA LYS A 132 12.61 -10.54 -6.89
C LYS A 132 13.66 -10.51 -5.78
N ASN A 133 14.72 -9.73 -5.95
CA ASN A 133 15.75 -9.56 -4.94
C ASN A 133 15.21 -8.85 -3.70
N TYR A 134 14.39 -7.80 -3.88
CA TYR A 134 13.70 -7.14 -2.77
C TYR A 134 12.83 -8.13 -2.00
N TYR A 135 11.95 -8.86 -2.68
CA TYR A 135 11.11 -9.89 -2.07
C TYR A 135 11.93 -10.94 -1.30
N SER A 136 13.03 -11.40 -1.89
CA SER A 136 13.90 -12.39 -1.22
C SER A 136 14.56 -11.80 0.03
N GLY A 137 14.93 -10.53 0.00
CA GLY A 137 15.53 -9.79 1.11
C GLY A 137 14.58 -9.57 2.29
N LEU A 138 13.26 -9.45 2.03
CA LEU A 138 12.24 -9.23 3.08
C LEU A 138 12.26 -10.29 4.19
N PHE A 139 12.76 -11.48 3.92
CA PHE A 139 12.74 -12.60 4.86
C PHE A 139 14.08 -12.89 5.54
N ASN A 140 15.06 -11.99 5.39
CA ASN A 140 16.36 -12.12 6.05
C ASN A 140 16.32 -11.52 7.47
N PHE A 141 15.40 -12.05 8.30
CA PHE A 141 15.17 -11.56 9.68
C PHE A 141 16.33 -11.75 10.66
N GLU A 142 17.35 -12.52 10.30
CA GLU A 142 18.54 -12.71 11.14
C GLU A 142 19.27 -11.39 11.43
N TYR A 143 19.09 -10.40 10.56
CA TYR A 143 19.64 -9.06 10.67
C TYR A 143 18.61 -8.01 11.10
N SER A 144 17.36 -8.41 11.37
CA SER A 144 16.32 -7.50 11.83
C SER A 144 16.53 -7.22 13.33
N ASP A 145 16.67 -5.96 13.66
CA ASP A 145 16.66 -5.54 15.06
C ASP A 145 15.27 -5.63 15.69
N ASN A 146 14.22 -5.87 14.90
CA ASN A 146 12.84 -5.90 15.33
C ASN A 146 12.42 -7.26 15.93
N GLU A 147 12.18 -7.30 17.26
CA GLU A 147 11.79 -8.52 17.98
C GLU A 147 10.50 -9.15 17.44
N LYS A 148 9.56 -8.37 16.94
CA LYS A 148 8.33 -8.89 16.33
C LYS A 148 8.63 -9.81 15.15
N PHE A 149 9.70 -9.51 14.40
CA PHE A 149 10.12 -10.29 13.24
C PHE A 149 11.06 -11.42 13.59
N ARG A 150 11.95 -11.25 14.59
CA ARG A 150 12.82 -12.33 15.09
C ARG A 150 12.03 -13.58 15.50
N ASN A 151 10.82 -13.38 16.04
CA ASN A 151 9.94 -14.48 16.47
C ASN A 151 9.08 -15.06 15.35
N LYS A 152 9.11 -14.49 14.13
CA LYS A 152 8.36 -14.99 12.98
C LYS A 152 9.22 -15.96 12.18
N LYS A 153 8.59 -17.04 11.74
CA LYS A 153 9.26 -18.02 10.87
C LYS A 153 9.18 -17.52 9.42
N PRO A 154 10.32 -17.30 8.73
CA PRO A 154 10.34 -16.83 7.34
C PRO A 154 9.48 -17.68 6.39
N ASP A 155 9.51 -19.01 6.54
CA ASP A 155 8.69 -19.91 5.73
C ASP A 155 7.20 -19.69 5.91
N VAL A 156 6.75 -19.45 7.15
CA VAL A 156 5.32 -19.17 7.43
C VAL A 156 4.93 -17.83 6.86
N MET A 157 5.80 -16.81 6.99
CA MET A 157 5.58 -15.49 6.41
C MET A 157 5.40 -15.57 4.88
N LYS A 158 6.29 -16.33 4.20
CA LYS A 158 6.17 -16.58 2.76
C LYS A 158 4.87 -17.29 2.39
N MET A 159 4.42 -18.27 3.19
CA MET A 159 3.16 -18.96 2.97
C MET A 159 1.96 -18.01 3.11
N VAL A 160 1.94 -17.20 4.15
CA VAL A 160 0.88 -16.21 4.37
C VAL A 160 0.86 -15.19 3.24
N LEU A 161 2.02 -14.62 2.88
CA LEU A 161 2.12 -13.63 1.81
C LEU A 161 1.72 -14.21 0.45
N ARG A 162 2.06 -15.47 0.19
CA ARG A 162 1.63 -16.17 -1.03
C ARG A 162 0.11 -16.40 -1.08
N SER A 163 -0.50 -16.75 0.05
CA SER A 163 -1.96 -16.85 0.16
C SER A 163 -2.61 -15.48 -0.02
N TYR A 164 -2.01 -14.44 0.55
CA TYR A 164 -2.47 -13.07 0.40
C TYR A 164 -2.46 -12.63 -1.07
N ALA A 165 -1.38 -12.92 -1.79
CA ALA A 165 -1.24 -12.62 -3.22
C ALA A 165 -2.25 -13.36 -4.11
N ARG A 166 -2.68 -14.58 -3.73
CA ARG A 166 -3.78 -15.29 -4.42
C ARG A 166 -5.14 -14.66 -4.19
N ASN A 167 -5.28 -13.87 -3.14
CA ASN A 167 -6.52 -13.18 -2.78
C ASN A 167 -6.41 -11.66 -3.01
N ILE A 168 -5.49 -11.22 -3.86
CA ILE A 168 -5.29 -9.80 -4.20
C ILE A 168 -6.58 -9.18 -4.74
N SER A 169 -6.87 -7.94 -4.36
CA SER A 169 -8.08 -7.19 -4.75
C SER A 169 -9.40 -7.90 -4.42
N THR A 170 -9.43 -8.73 -3.36
CA THR A 170 -10.65 -9.40 -2.91
C THR A 170 -10.94 -9.14 -1.43
N GLU A 171 -12.20 -9.31 -1.01
CA GLU A 171 -12.63 -9.26 0.40
C GLU A 171 -12.30 -10.58 1.15
N ALA A 172 -11.14 -11.18 0.90
CA ALA A 172 -10.80 -12.44 1.56
C ALA A 172 -10.67 -12.26 3.07
N SER A 173 -11.45 -13.04 3.83
CA SER A 173 -11.34 -13.04 5.28
C SER A 173 -10.02 -13.69 5.74
N ILE A 174 -9.59 -13.38 6.97
CA ILE A 174 -8.44 -14.05 7.61
C ILE A 174 -8.65 -15.57 7.64
N GLN A 175 -9.90 -16.02 7.80
CA GLN A 175 -10.23 -17.44 7.74
C GLN A 175 -10.00 -18.04 6.34
N THR A 176 -10.32 -17.29 5.29
CA THR A 176 -10.05 -17.70 3.89
C THR A 176 -8.56 -17.87 3.65
N ILE A 177 -7.76 -16.87 4.05
CA ILE A 177 -6.29 -16.90 3.95
C ILE A 177 -5.73 -18.08 4.74
N ARG A 178 -6.21 -18.29 5.97
CA ARG A 178 -5.83 -19.42 6.81
C ARG A 178 -6.09 -20.76 6.13
N ASN A 179 -7.29 -20.96 5.59
CA ASN A 179 -7.67 -22.20 4.93
C ASN A 179 -6.77 -22.50 3.74
N ASP A 180 -6.50 -21.50 2.91
CA ASP A 180 -5.59 -21.62 1.76
C ASP A 180 -4.14 -21.96 2.19
N VAL A 181 -3.64 -21.36 3.27
CA VAL A 181 -2.33 -21.69 3.84
C VAL A 181 -2.29 -23.16 4.30
N ILE A 182 -3.33 -23.64 5.00
CA ILE A 182 -3.40 -25.01 5.50
C ILE A 182 -3.47 -26.02 4.36
N GLU A 183 -4.37 -25.80 3.41
CA GLU A 183 -4.58 -26.73 2.27
C GLU A 183 -3.32 -26.87 1.41
N LYS A 184 -2.64 -25.76 1.14
CA LYS A 184 -1.47 -25.76 0.25
C LYS A 184 -0.19 -26.26 0.92
N ASN A 185 -0.09 -26.18 2.25
CA ASN A 185 1.18 -26.47 2.95
C ASN A 185 1.08 -27.62 3.96
N ASN A 186 -0.09 -28.24 4.10
CA ASN A 186 -0.33 -29.36 5.04
C ASN A 186 0.12 -29.03 6.49
N ARG A 187 -0.12 -27.80 6.93
CA ARG A 187 0.23 -27.29 8.28
C ARG A 187 -1.01 -26.78 8.98
N THR A 188 -1.17 -27.14 10.26
CA THR A 188 -2.25 -26.62 11.09
C THR A 188 -1.81 -25.31 11.73
N MET A 189 -2.59 -24.24 11.54
CA MET A 189 -2.42 -22.94 12.18
C MET A 189 -3.78 -22.42 12.62
N ASP A 190 -3.81 -21.65 13.70
CA ASP A 190 -5.02 -20.95 14.11
C ASP A 190 -5.15 -19.58 13.40
N THR A 191 -6.35 -19.01 13.46
CA THR A 191 -6.64 -17.73 12.81
C THR A 191 -5.84 -16.59 13.44
N LYS A 192 -5.60 -16.63 14.75
CA LYS A 192 -4.82 -15.63 15.46
C LYS A 192 -3.37 -15.61 14.99
N THR A 193 -2.79 -16.79 14.77
CA THR A 193 -1.43 -16.87 14.21
C THR A 193 -1.35 -16.21 12.82
N ILE A 194 -2.32 -16.47 11.94
CA ILE A 194 -2.37 -15.82 10.62
C ILE A 194 -2.50 -14.30 10.75
N ASP A 195 -3.38 -13.83 11.61
CA ASP A 195 -3.59 -12.41 11.90
C ASP A 195 -2.31 -11.73 12.40
N ASP A 196 -1.58 -12.38 13.32
CA ASP A 196 -0.29 -11.91 13.81
C ASP A 196 0.78 -11.80 12.70
N TYR A 197 0.73 -12.66 11.66
CA TYR A 197 1.61 -12.57 10.50
C TYR A 197 1.17 -11.46 9.53
N ILE A 198 -0.14 -11.28 9.32
CA ILE A 198 -0.69 -10.20 8.51
C ILE A 198 -0.30 -8.85 9.14
N SER A 199 -0.53 -8.67 10.44
CA SER A 199 -0.14 -7.44 11.16
C SER A 199 1.36 -7.15 11.07
N ALA A 200 2.21 -8.20 11.06
CA ALA A 200 3.63 -8.01 10.84
C ALA A 200 3.96 -7.55 9.40
N LEU A 201 3.23 -8.02 8.38
CA LEU A 201 3.38 -7.58 6.99
C LEU A 201 2.91 -6.12 6.81
N GLU A 202 1.87 -5.69 7.53
CA GLU A 202 1.42 -4.29 7.59
C GLU A 202 2.47 -3.39 8.25
N ASP A 203 3.02 -3.81 9.40
CA ASP A 203 4.07 -3.07 10.13
C ASP A 203 5.37 -2.92 9.30
N LEU A 204 5.60 -3.83 8.34
CA LEU A 204 6.72 -3.79 7.35
C LEU A 204 6.38 -3.00 6.09
N PHE A 205 5.17 -2.45 5.98
CA PHE A 205 4.70 -1.76 4.78
C PHE A 205 4.80 -2.63 3.51
N ILE A 206 4.45 -3.91 3.62
CA ILE A 206 4.41 -4.87 2.50
C ILE A 206 3.00 -4.96 1.93
N ILE A 207 2.00 -4.96 2.81
CA ILE A 207 0.58 -4.95 2.47
C ILE A 207 -0.09 -3.69 3.03
N GLU A 208 -1.11 -3.21 2.34
CA GLU A 208 -1.85 -2.03 2.70
C GLU A 208 -3.30 -2.13 2.20
N ASP A 209 -4.12 -2.79 2.97
CA ASP A 209 -5.54 -3.00 2.65
C ASP A 209 -6.31 -1.68 2.49
N ILE A 210 -7.48 -1.74 1.87
CA ILE A 210 -8.44 -0.65 1.86
C ILE A 210 -9.72 -1.06 2.60
N ASP A 211 -10.15 -0.18 3.51
CA ASP A 211 -11.33 -0.40 4.32
C ASP A 211 -12.62 -0.17 3.54
N ALA A 212 -13.70 -0.74 4.05
CA ALA A 212 -15.02 -0.51 3.49
C ALA A 212 -15.50 0.93 3.75
N TRP A 213 -16.02 1.57 2.69
CA TRP A 213 -16.65 2.88 2.78
C TRP A 213 -18.11 2.76 3.20
N CYS A 214 -18.57 3.64 4.08
CA CYS A 214 -19.97 3.74 4.48
C CYS A 214 -20.50 5.14 4.15
N PRO A 215 -21.43 5.28 3.20
CA PRO A 215 -21.94 6.59 2.75
C PRO A 215 -22.75 7.35 3.80
N LYS A 216 -23.20 6.67 4.86
CA LYS A 216 -23.99 7.27 5.94
C LYS A 216 -23.52 6.76 7.29
N LEU A 217 -23.29 7.69 8.23
CA LEU A 217 -22.92 7.39 9.62
C LEU A 217 -23.87 6.40 10.32
N ARG A 218 -25.12 6.36 9.89
CA ARG A 218 -26.19 5.46 10.42
C ARG A 218 -26.95 4.80 9.27
N SER A 219 -26.23 4.13 8.39
CA SER A 219 -26.88 3.38 7.30
C SER A 219 -27.62 2.16 7.86
N LYS A 220 -28.84 1.93 7.33
CA LYS A 220 -29.57 0.67 7.56
C LYS A 220 -29.11 -0.43 6.59
N THR A 221 -28.42 -0.07 5.53
CA THR A 221 -27.83 -1.02 4.57
C THR A 221 -26.62 -1.65 5.22
N THR A 222 -26.57 -2.97 5.27
CA THR A 222 -25.43 -3.69 5.77
C THR A 222 -24.32 -3.59 4.72
N VAL A 223 -23.33 -2.73 4.98
CA VAL A 223 -22.10 -2.66 4.21
C VAL A 223 -21.17 -3.77 4.71
N ARG A 224 -20.55 -4.50 3.79
CA ARG A 224 -19.52 -5.49 4.16
C ARG A 224 -18.33 -4.74 4.71
N SER A 225 -17.86 -5.16 5.88
CA SER A 225 -16.79 -4.48 6.62
C SER A 225 -15.41 -5.14 6.44
N THR A 226 -15.34 -6.24 5.70
CA THR A 226 -14.07 -6.91 5.41
C THR A 226 -13.28 -6.02 4.45
N PRO A 227 -12.03 -5.65 4.76
CA PRO A 227 -11.21 -4.89 3.84
C PRO A 227 -10.88 -5.70 2.58
N THR A 228 -10.66 -5.03 1.46
CA THR A 228 -10.05 -5.65 0.28
C THR A 228 -8.54 -5.72 0.43
N ARG A 229 -7.96 -6.83 -0.03
CA ARG A 229 -6.56 -7.18 0.20
C ARG A 229 -5.68 -6.55 -0.85
N HIS A 230 -4.77 -5.67 -0.40
CA HIS A 230 -3.88 -4.92 -1.29
C HIS A 230 -2.42 -4.96 -0.85
N PHE A 231 -1.53 -4.79 -1.81
CA PHE A 231 -0.10 -4.65 -1.58
C PHE A 231 0.31 -3.17 -1.67
N VAL A 232 1.37 -2.81 -0.97
CA VAL A 232 1.99 -1.48 -1.13
C VAL A 232 2.55 -1.32 -2.55
N ASP A 233 3.01 -2.43 -3.14
CA ASP A 233 3.39 -2.53 -4.55
C ASP A 233 3.03 -3.91 -5.10
N THR A 234 2.28 -3.94 -6.18
CA THR A 234 1.74 -5.17 -6.80
C THR A 234 2.83 -6.16 -7.21
N SER A 235 4.04 -5.67 -7.50
CA SER A 235 5.17 -6.51 -7.86
C SER A 235 5.62 -7.45 -6.74
N ILE A 236 5.35 -7.11 -5.48
CA ILE A 236 5.59 -8.01 -4.35
C ILE A 236 4.68 -9.25 -4.46
N ALA A 237 3.42 -9.05 -4.86
CA ALA A 237 2.47 -10.15 -5.04
C ALA A 237 2.91 -11.09 -6.18
N THR A 238 3.34 -10.54 -7.31
CA THR A 238 3.85 -11.35 -8.43
C THR A 238 5.11 -12.14 -8.04
N ALA A 239 6.04 -11.49 -7.31
CA ALA A 239 7.23 -12.15 -6.79
C ALA A 239 6.88 -13.26 -5.77
N ALA A 240 5.90 -13.04 -4.88
CA ALA A 240 5.43 -14.03 -3.91
C ALA A 240 4.84 -15.28 -4.59
N LEU A 241 4.13 -15.10 -5.70
CA LEU A 241 3.59 -16.20 -6.50
C LEU A 241 4.64 -16.85 -7.41
N GLY A 242 5.73 -16.14 -7.71
CA GLY A 242 6.76 -16.57 -8.65
C GLY A 242 6.28 -16.51 -10.10
N ILE A 243 5.39 -15.56 -10.42
CA ILE A 243 4.83 -15.37 -11.76
C ILE A 243 5.54 -14.26 -12.53
N SER A 244 5.52 -14.38 -13.84
CA SER A 244 6.10 -13.45 -14.81
C SER A 244 5.02 -12.67 -15.55
N PRO A 245 5.38 -11.64 -16.35
CA PRO A 245 4.44 -10.97 -17.24
C PRO A 245 3.73 -11.93 -18.21
N ALA A 246 4.42 -12.97 -18.67
CA ALA A 246 3.83 -13.97 -19.58
C ALA A 246 2.76 -14.82 -18.88
N ASP A 247 2.95 -15.15 -17.60
CA ASP A 247 1.95 -15.89 -16.82
C ASP A 247 0.67 -15.06 -16.65
N LEU A 248 0.79 -13.76 -16.38
CA LEU A 248 -0.35 -12.84 -16.29
C LEU A 248 -1.11 -12.71 -17.62
N LEU A 249 -0.40 -12.70 -18.75
CA LEU A 249 -1.03 -12.64 -20.08
C LEU A 249 -1.79 -13.94 -20.42
N ASN A 250 -1.41 -15.05 -19.84
CA ASN A 250 -2.10 -16.35 -20.00
C ASN A 250 -3.33 -16.49 -19.06
N ASP A 251 -3.48 -15.60 -18.07
CA ASP A 251 -4.60 -15.58 -17.11
C ASP A 251 -5.12 -14.13 -16.97
N LEU A 252 -6.00 -13.74 -17.89
CA LEU A 252 -6.53 -12.38 -17.94
C LEU A 252 -7.44 -12.02 -16.76
N GLU A 253 -8.04 -13.00 -16.10
CA GLU A 253 -8.83 -12.80 -14.89
C GLU A 253 -7.90 -12.37 -13.74
N SER A 254 -6.84 -13.10 -13.51
CA SER A 254 -5.80 -12.70 -12.55
C SER A 254 -5.16 -11.37 -12.95
N LEU A 255 -4.82 -11.15 -14.22
CA LEU A 255 -4.28 -9.87 -14.69
C LEU A 255 -5.18 -8.70 -14.30
N GLY A 256 -6.51 -8.85 -14.39
CA GLY A 256 -7.48 -7.84 -13.97
C GLY A 256 -7.35 -7.47 -12.48
N LEU A 257 -7.26 -8.46 -11.60
CA LEU A 257 -7.10 -8.25 -10.15
C LEU A 257 -5.76 -7.57 -9.80
N PHE A 258 -4.66 -7.96 -10.46
CA PHE A 258 -3.36 -7.33 -10.28
C PHE A 258 -3.33 -5.89 -10.83
N PHE A 259 -4.05 -5.64 -11.92
CA PHE A 259 -4.21 -4.30 -12.47
C PHE A 259 -5.00 -3.39 -11.51
N GLU A 260 -6.05 -3.91 -10.90
CA GLU A 260 -6.83 -3.21 -9.87
C GLU A 260 -5.94 -2.82 -8.68
N ASP A 261 -5.14 -3.74 -8.15
CA ASP A 261 -4.21 -3.47 -7.05
C ASP A 261 -3.19 -2.37 -7.42
N MET A 262 -2.62 -2.42 -8.65
CA MET A 262 -1.73 -1.38 -9.15
C MET A 262 -2.42 -0.02 -9.26
N ALA A 263 -3.67 0.01 -9.72
CA ALA A 263 -4.46 1.23 -9.81
C ALA A 263 -4.80 1.79 -8.41
N VAL A 264 -5.19 0.93 -7.47
CA VAL A 264 -5.45 1.32 -6.07
C VAL A 264 -4.20 1.90 -5.41
N ARG A 265 -3.01 1.32 -5.63
CA ARG A 265 -1.73 1.92 -5.18
C ARG A 265 -1.59 3.36 -5.67
N ASP A 266 -1.76 3.59 -6.97
CA ASP A 266 -1.63 4.92 -7.56
C ASP A 266 -2.70 5.88 -7.05
N LEU A 267 -3.95 5.42 -6.89
CA LEU A 267 -5.03 6.22 -6.30
C LEU A 267 -4.70 6.66 -4.86
N LYS A 268 -4.09 5.79 -4.04
CA LYS A 268 -3.65 6.16 -2.68
C LYS A 268 -2.61 7.28 -2.72
N ILE A 269 -1.62 7.18 -3.63
CA ILE A 269 -0.57 8.20 -3.80
C ILE A 269 -1.19 9.55 -4.21
N TYR A 270 -2.10 9.52 -5.19
CA TYR A 270 -2.74 10.75 -5.66
C TYR A 270 -3.72 11.34 -4.65
N SER A 271 -4.42 10.48 -3.89
CA SER A 271 -5.37 10.92 -2.86
C SER A 271 -4.69 11.61 -1.68
N ASP A 272 -3.48 11.18 -1.30
CA ASP A 272 -2.70 11.83 -0.24
C ASP A 272 -2.44 13.31 -0.54
N LEU A 273 -2.31 13.70 -1.82
CA LEU A 273 -2.08 15.09 -2.25
C LEU A 273 -3.30 16.00 -2.07
N ILE A 274 -4.49 15.42 -1.97
CA ILE A 274 -5.78 16.15 -1.84
C ILE A 274 -6.48 15.84 -0.52
N ASP A 275 -5.74 15.34 0.49
CA ASP A 275 -6.28 14.92 1.79
C ASP A 275 -7.44 13.91 1.67
N GLY A 276 -7.37 13.03 0.69
CA GLY A 276 -8.34 11.98 0.41
C GLY A 276 -7.93 10.62 0.98
N GLU A 277 -8.91 9.79 1.26
CA GLU A 277 -8.74 8.41 1.69
C GLU A 277 -9.37 7.46 0.68
N VAL A 278 -8.65 6.42 0.26
CA VAL A 278 -9.16 5.40 -0.66
C VAL A 278 -9.79 4.28 0.15
N LYS A 279 -11.03 3.94 -0.19
CA LYS A 279 -11.83 2.86 0.40
C LYS A 279 -12.47 2.03 -0.70
N HIS A 280 -13.11 0.91 -0.37
CA HIS A 280 -13.95 0.16 -1.28
C HIS A 280 -15.41 0.21 -0.84
N TYR A 281 -16.34 -0.12 -1.73
CA TYR A 281 -17.75 -0.26 -1.37
C TYR A 281 -18.31 -1.58 -1.83
N ARG A 282 -18.99 -2.28 -0.93
CA ARG A 282 -19.82 -3.43 -1.27
C ARG A 282 -20.94 -3.59 -0.27
N ASP A 283 -22.16 -3.77 -0.76
CA ASP A 283 -23.32 -3.96 0.09
C ASP A 283 -23.91 -5.39 0.00
N SER A 284 -24.93 -5.62 0.81
CA SER A 284 -25.63 -6.92 0.85
C SER A 284 -26.46 -7.19 -0.40
N SER A 285 -26.74 -6.20 -1.24
CA SER A 285 -27.48 -6.37 -2.51
C SER A 285 -26.56 -6.80 -3.66
N GLY A 286 -25.25 -6.75 -3.46
CA GLY A 286 -24.24 -7.05 -4.48
C GLY A 286 -23.79 -5.83 -5.27
N LEU A 287 -24.22 -4.62 -4.90
CA LEU A 287 -23.67 -3.40 -5.47
C LEU A 287 -22.25 -3.21 -4.93
N GLU A 288 -21.31 -3.01 -5.82
CA GLU A 288 -19.88 -2.85 -5.51
C GLU A 288 -19.26 -1.68 -6.27
N CYS A 289 -18.16 -1.17 -5.73
CA CYS A 289 -17.31 -0.18 -6.36
C CYS A 289 -15.87 -0.46 -5.91
N ASP A 290 -14.96 -0.61 -6.87
CA ASP A 290 -13.57 -1.04 -6.61
C ASP A 290 -12.83 -0.04 -5.74
N ALA A 291 -13.00 1.27 -6.00
CA ALA A 291 -12.42 2.31 -5.15
C ALA A 291 -13.38 3.49 -4.94
N VAL A 292 -13.42 3.98 -3.71
CA VAL A 292 -14.12 5.21 -3.32
C VAL A 292 -13.09 6.15 -2.72
N ILE A 293 -12.87 7.30 -3.33
CA ILE A 293 -12.03 8.35 -2.74
C ILE A 293 -12.93 9.28 -1.95
N HIS A 294 -12.66 9.40 -0.66
CA HIS A 294 -13.42 10.24 0.25
C HIS A 294 -12.53 11.36 0.79
N LEU A 295 -12.90 12.62 0.51
CA LEU A 295 -12.17 13.78 0.96
C LEU A 295 -12.63 14.24 2.35
N ARG A 296 -11.80 15.02 3.03
CA ARG A 296 -12.12 15.55 4.39
C ARG A 296 -13.30 16.51 4.41
N ASP A 297 -13.63 17.15 3.30
CA ASP A 297 -14.79 18.04 3.18
C ASP A 297 -16.12 17.29 3.01
N GLY A 298 -16.04 15.95 2.91
CA GLY A 298 -17.18 15.05 2.74
C GLY A 298 -17.53 14.76 1.29
N SER A 299 -16.84 15.35 0.31
CA SER A 299 -16.98 14.98 -1.09
C SER A 299 -16.37 13.59 -1.34
N TYR A 300 -16.90 12.87 -2.33
CA TYR A 300 -16.38 11.55 -2.70
C TYR A 300 -16.50 11.30 -4.19
N GLY A 301 -15.60 10.48 -4.70
CA GLY A 301 -15.61 9.98 -6.09
C GLY A 301 -15.69 8.45 -6.10
N LEU A 302 -16.50 7.91 -7.00
CA LEU A 302 -16.62 6.47 -7.22
C LEU A 302 -15.77 6.08 -8.43
N ILE A 303 -14.98 5.04 -8.31
CA ILE A 303 -14.04 4.60 -9.34
C ILE A 303 -14.23 3.11 -9.56
N GLU A 304 -14.54 2.77 -10.79
CA GLU A 304 -14.57 1.40 -11.28
C GLU A 304 -13.30 1.15 -12.10
N ILE A 305 -12.56 0.09 -11.78
CA ILE A 305 -11.27 -0.24 -12.39
C ILE A 305 -11.44 -1.44 -13.29
N LYS A 306 -11.33 -1.24 -14.61
CA LYS A 306 -11.52 -2.31 -15.59
C LYS A 306 -10.37 -2.35 -16.59
N LEU A 307 -9.82 -3.55 -16.73
CA LEU A 307 -8.90 -3.87 -17.82
C LEU A 307 -9.69 -4.43 -18.99
N GLY A 308 -9.80 -3.68 -20.11
CA GLY A 308 -10.54 -4.17 -21.28
C GLY A 308 -11.15 -3.08 -22.15
N GLY A 309 -11.79 -3.52 -23.27
CA GLY A 309 -12.39 -2.64 -24.27
C GLY A 309 -13.70 -1.97 -23.81
N LYS A 310 -14.25 -1.11 -24.68
CA LYS A 310 -15.47 -0.30 -24.43
C LYS A 310 -16.64 -1.07 -23.83
N ASP A 311 -16.87 -2.31 -24.25
CA ASP A 311 -17.98 -3.14 -23.76
C ASP A 311 -17.88 -3.48 -22.27
N ASN A 312 -16.67 -3.53 -21.71
CA ASN A 312 -16.45 -3.79 -20.29
C ASN A 312 -16.58 -2.50 -19.46
N ILE A 313 -16.21 -1.36 -20.04
CA ILE A 313 -16.37 -0.04 -19.42
C ILE A 313 -17.86 0.32 -19.29
N GLU A 314 -18.65 0.08 -20.36
CA GLU A 314 -20.11 0.36 -20.35
C GLU A 314 -20.90 -0.52 -19.37
N LYS A 315 -20.40 -1.70 -19.00
CA LYS A 315 -21.04 -2.57 -17.99
C LYS A 315 -20.69 -2.19 -16.55
N GLY A 316 -19.59 -1.49 -16.33
CA GLY A 316 -19.16 -1.02 -15.01
C GLY A 316 -19.73 0.36 -14.63
N ALA A 317 -20.22 1.14 -15.61
CA ALA A 317 -20.81 2.46 -15.41
C ALA A 317 -22.32 2.38 -15.11
#